data_82d8b40fb8bc0281196220020229cb70
#
_entry.id   82d8b40fb8bc0281196220020229cb70
#
_cell.length_a   1.000
_cell.length_b   1.000
_cell.length_c   1.000
_cell.angle_alpha   90.00
_cell.angle_beta   90.00
_cell.angle_gamma   90.00
#
_symmetry.space_group_name_H-M   'P 1'
#
loop_
_entity.id
_entity.type
_entity.pdbx_description
1 polymer ?
#
loop_
_entity_poly.entity_id
_entity_poly.type
_entity_poly.pdbx_seq_one_letter_code
_entity_poly.pdbx_strand_id
1 'polypeptide(L)'
;GLHSNTLTENLDSLKIFLKSPNGQLLIDLCKKNKIEVEYECHVLQEILPRSLFNNHPEYFRVDTNGVRRGDLNMCFSSEEAWFVVERNTTELLKWIQPTTNRYFFWIDDSYDGFCHCDKCNLYSPSDQALLYENRMLKIIQKVNPKASLAHLAYASTLEAPKTIKPKEGIFLEFAPIGRNYEDSLSSKQHKALKKNLEIFPKRTAHVLEYWLDASMFSGWDRNKWNKVPWNANYCKRDIELYRSLGICSFTTFATWMLHQHYFELYGQDETVEILKEYGSLLNGD
;
A
#
# COMPACT_ATOMS: atom_id res chain seq x y z
N GLY A 1 -1.70 -8.94 -3.84
CA GLY A 1 -0.69 -8.08 -4.47
C GLY A 1 0.73 -8.61 -4.29
N LEU A 2 1.64 -8.19 -5.14
CA LEU A 2 3.08 -8.41 -4.96
C LEU A 2 3.66 -7.17 -4.29
N HIS A 3 4.27 -7.34 -3.13
CA HIS A 3 4.80 -6.25 -2.32
C HIS A 3 6.34 -6.28 -2.27
N SER A 4 6.97 -5.10 -2.33
CA SER A 4 8.42 -4.97 -2.09
C SER A 4 8.72 -5.02 -0.59
N ASN A 5 9.71 -5.81 -0.20
CA ASN A 5 9.90 -6.28 1.18
C ASN A 5 10.73 -5.35 2.07
N THR A 6 11.14 -4.17 1.61
CA THR A 6 11.94 -3.25 2.45
C THR A 6 11.69 -1.79 2.16
N LEU A 7 11.69 -0.98 3.21
CA LEU A 7 11.57 0.48 3.16
C LEU A 7 12.84 1.16 2.63
N THR A 8 13.96 0.45 2.59
CA THR A 8 15.30 0.99 2.29
C THR A 8 15.86 0.51 0.97
N GLU A 9 15.29 -0.54 0.39
CA GLU A 9 15.72 -1.04 -0.93
C GLU A 9 14.78 -0.48 -2.01
N ASN A 10 15.37 -0.06 -3.11
CA ASN A 10 14.64 0.20 -4.33
C ASN A 10 13.84 -1.05 -4.72
N LEU A 11 12.88 -0.92 -5.62
CA LEU A 11 12.09 -2.05 -6.11
C LEU A 11 12.92 -3.10 -6.88
N ASP A 12 14.25 -3.06 -6.75
CA ASP A 12 15.18 -3.95 -7.47
C ASP A 12 14.95 -5.43 -7.15
N SER A 13 14.67 -5.77 -5.88
CA SER A 13 14.38 -7.15 -5.49
C SER A 13 13.13 -7.69 -6.17
N LEU A 14 12.06 -6.90 -6.24
CA LEU A 14 10.85 -7.24 -6.98
C LEU A 14 11.12 -7.35 -8.48
N LYS A 15 11.86 -6.41 -9.05
CA LYS A 15 12.23 -6.41 -10.47
C LYS A 15 13.08 -7.62 -10.86
N ILE A 16 14.06 -7.97 -10.01
CA ILE A 16 14.89 -9.18 -10.17
C ILE A 16 14.02 -10.43 -10.10
N PHE A 17 13.15 -10.51 -9.09
CA PHE A 17 12.22 -11.64 -8.94
C PHE A 17 11.32 -11.79 -10.16
N LEU A 18 10.67 -10.74 -10.63
CA LEU A 18 9.76 -10.79 -11.78
C LEU A 18 10.49 -11.25 -13.07
N LYS A 19 11.78 -10.96 -13.22
CA LYS A 19 12.61 -11.42 -14.35
C LYS A 19 13.15 -12.83 -14.16
N SER A 20 13.11 -13.39 -12.97
CA SER A 20 13.61 -14.73 -12.68
C SER A 20 12.65 -15.82 -13.24
N PRO A 21 13.15 -17.07 -13.45
CA PRO A 21 12.30 -18.17 -13.84
C PRO A 21 11.12 -18.41 -12.90
N ASN A 22 11.32 -18.26 -11.59
CA ASN A 22 10.27 -18.42 -10.58
C ASN A 22 9.23 -17.29 -10.65
N GLY A 23 9.65 -16.06 -10.87
CA GLY A 23 8.75 -14.92 -11.06
C GLY A 23 7.89 -15.08 -12.31
N GLN A 24 8.49 -15.49 -13.42
CA GLN A 24 7.76 -15.77 -14.67
C GLN A 24 6.78 -16.93 -14.48
N LEU A 25 7.19 -18.01 -13.81
CA LEU A 25 6.30 -19.14 -13.49
C LEU A 25 5.11 -18.69 -12.64
N LEU A 26 5.32 -17.83 -11.63
CA LEU A 26 4.25 -17.29 -10.81
C LEU A 26 3.23 -16.51 -11.67
N ILE A 27 3.71 -15.61 -12.52
CA ILE A 27 2.84 -14.81 -13.41
C ILE A 27 2.05 -15.73 -14.36
N ASP A 28 2.71 -16.73 -14.94
CA ASP A 28 2.05 -17.69 -15.83
C ASP A 28 0.99 -18.54 -15.10
N LEU A 29 1.27 -18.95 -13.86
CA LEU A 29 0.30 -19.65 -13.01
C LEU A 29 -0.90 -18.77 -12.65
N CYS A 30 -0.66 -17.50 -12.30
CA CYS A 30 -1.73 -16.53 -12.07
C CYS A 30 -2.63 -16.42 -13.32
N LYS A 31 -2.03 -16.19 -14.48
CA LYS A 31 -2.75 -16.09 -15.76
C LYS A 31 -3.55 -17.37 -16.09
N LYS A 32 -2.92 -18.54 -15.93
CA LYS A 32 -3.57 -19.87 -16.16
C LYS A 32 -4.79 -20.06 -15.27
N ASN A 33 -4.70 -19.62 -14.01
CA ASN A 33 -5.76 -19.77 -13.02
C ASN A 33 -6.72 -18.58 -12.95
N LYS A 34 -6.59 -17.60 -13.86
CA LYS A 34 -7.41 -16.37 -13.89
C LYS A 34 -7.30 -15.55 -12.59
N ILE A 35 -6.12 -15.56 -11.97
CA ILE A 35 -5.81 -14.77 -10.78
C ILE A 35 -5.24 -13.44 -11.26
N GLU A 36 -5.84 -12.35 -10.83
CA GLU A 36 -5.37 -11.00 -11.13
C GLU A 36 -4.08 -10.69 -10.35
N VAL A 37 -3.19 -9.91 -10.97
CA VAL A 37 -1.90 -9.51 -10.37
C VAL A 37 -1.88 -8.01 -10.18
N GLU A 38 -1.61 -7.59 -8.96
CA GLU A 38 -1.43 -6.20 -8.56
C GLU A 38 -0.08 -6.04 -7.86
N TYR A 39 0.44 -4.81 -7.84
CA TYR A 39 1.73 -4.47 -7.23
C TYR A 39 1.50 -3.35 -6.21
N GLU A 40 1.85 -3.63 -4.96
CA GLU A 40 1.67 -2.74 -3.82
C GLU A 40 3.05 -2.29 -3.34
N CYS A 41 3.41 -1.02 -3.56
CA CYS A 41 4.78 -0.57 -3.38
C CYS A 41 4.86 0.87 -2.83
N HIS A 42 5.76 1.09 -1.87
CA HIS A 42 6.26 2.42 -1.52
C HIS A 42 7.25 2.87 -2.59
N VAL A 43 6.80 3.66 -3.57
CA VAL A 43 7.56 3.91 -4.80
C VAL A 43 8.45 5.15 -4.77
N LEU A 44 8.33 6.02 -3.76
CA LEU A 44 8.99 7.33 -3.80
C LEU A 44 10.52 7.25 -3.88
N GLN A 45 11.15 6.27 -3.23
CA GLN A 45 12.60 6.09 -3.34
C GLN A 45 13.07 5.73 -4.75
N GLU A 46 12.24 4.96 -5.47
CA GLU A 46 12.52 4.57 -6.86
C GLU A 46 12.35 5.76 -7.82
N ILE A 47 11.26 6.51 -7.66
CA ILE A 47 10.90 7.59 -8.59
C ILE A 47 11.53 8.94 -8.26
N LEU A 48 11.97 9.14 -7.01
CA LEU A 48 12.76 10.29 -6.55
C LEU A 48 13.93 9.81 -5.69
N PRO A 49 15.04 9.36 -6.31
CA PRO A 49 16.19 8.79 -5.61
C PRO A 49 16.77 9.74 -4.54
N ARG A 50 17.04 9.22 -3.36
CA ARG A 50 17.55 10.00 -2.21
C ARG A 50 18.91 10.63 -2.46
N SER A 51 19.72 10.06 -3.36
CA SER A 51 21.01 10.63 -3.80
C SER A 51 20.89 12.02 -4.40
N LEU A 52 19.72 12.42 -4.89
CA LEU A 52 19.46 13.77 -5.39
C LEU A 52 19.46 14.83 -4.29
N PHE A 53 19.30 14.45 -3.02
CA PHE A 53 19.23 15.39 -1.91
C PHE A 53 20.46 16.31 -1.81
N ASN A 54 21.64 15.79 -2.07
CA ASN A 54 22.88 16.56 -1.97
C ASN A 54 22.92 17.77 -2.94
N ASN A 55 22.32 17.62 -4.12
CA ASN A 55 22.33 18.65 -5.16
C ASN A 55 20.99 19.39 -5.28
N HIS A 56 19.90 18.79 -4.80
CA HIS A 56 18.53 19.27 -4.93
C HIS A 56 17.75 19.06 -3.62
N PRO A 57 18.18 19.67 -2.51
CA PRO A 57 17.47 19.53 -1.22
C PRO A 57 16.02 20.05 -1.28
N GLU A 58 15.73 21.01 -2.17
CA GLU A 58 14.40 21.59 -2.37
C GLU A 58 13.36 20.58 -2.93
N TYR A 59 13.78 19.43 -3.46
CA TYR A 59 12.89 18.36 -3.89
C TYR A 59 12.28 17.59 -2.73
N PHE A 60 12.91 17.65 -1.56
CA PHE A 60 12.58 16.82 -0.42
C PHE A 60 11.86 17.59 0.68
N ARG A 61 11.27 16.88 1.61
CA ARG A 61 10.47 17.42 2.70
C ARG A 61 11.25 18.37 3.61
N VAL A 62 10.53 19.27 4.24
CA VAL A 62 10.98 20.02 5.44
C VAL A 62 10.39 19.32 6.65
N ASP A 63 11.18 19.02 7.66
CA ASP A 63 10.70 18.43 8.92
C ASP A 63 10.01 19.46 9.81
N THR A 64 9.48 19.02 10.96
CA THR A 64 8.80 19.89 11.94
C THR A 64 9.72 20.96 12.58
N ASN A 65 11.03 20.80 12.46
CA ASN A 65 12.04 21.77 12.92
C ASN A 65 12.48 22.76 11.84
N GLY A 66 11.86 22.73 10.66
CA GLY A 66 12.19 23.60 9.54
C GLY A 66 13.43 23.15 8.75
N VAL A 67 13.92 21.93 8.95
CA VAL A 67 15.13 21.40 8.29
C VAL A 67 14.75 20.54 7.10
N ARG A 68 15.40 20.74 5.95
CA ARG A 68 15.28 19.87 4.77
C ARG A 68 15.89 18.50 5.07
N ARG A 69 15.15 17.45 4.69
CA ARG A 69 15.52 16.05 4.91
C ARG A 69 15.38 15.24 3.63
N GLY A 70 16.41 14.48 3.29
CA GLY A 70 16.39 13.55 2.15
C GLY A 70 16.04 12.09 2.56
N ASP A 71 15.40 11.91 3.69
CA ASP A 71 15.13 10.61 4.30
C ASP A 71 13.81 9.99 3.83
N LEU A 72 12.74 10.78 3.83
CA LEU A 72 11.36 10.34 3.56
C LEU A 72 10.66 11.34 2.63
N ASN A 73 9.65 10.89 1.92
CA ASN A 73 8.77 11.65 1.06
C ASN A 73 9.45 12.80 0.27
N MET A 74 8.69 13.50 -0.49
CA MET A 74 9.11 14.68 -1.26
C MET A 74 8.43 15.94 -0.73
N CYS A 75 8.92 17.09 -1.16
CA CYS A 75 8.15 18.32 -1.10
C CYS A 75 7.13 18.33 -2.24
N PHE A 76 5.86 18.02 -1.95
CA PHE A 76 4.81 17.90 -2.96
C PHE A 76 4.53 19.20 -3.72
N SER A 77 5.03 20.35 -3.21
CA SER A 77 4.96 21.66 -3.86
C SER A 77 6.18 21.99 -4.73
N SER A 78 7.20 21.12 -4.81
CA SER A 78 8.37 21.31 -5.67
C SER A 78 8.06 20.90 -7.10
N GLU A 79 7.91 21.84 -8.01
CA GLU A 79 7.61 21.55 -9.42
C GLU A 79 8.77 20.84 -10.12
N GLU A 80 10.01 21.20 -9.78
CA GLU A 80 11.21 20.58 -10.35
C GLU A 80 11.33 19.10 -9.98
N ALA A 81 10.99 18.74 -8.73
CA ALA A 81 10.94 17.35 -8.30
C ALA A 81 9.99 16.52 -9.17
N TRP A 82 8.86 17.11 -9.58
CA TRP A 82 7.87 16.42 -10.38
C TRP A 82 8.34 16.05 -11.80
N PHE A 83 9.29 16.79 -12.39
CA PHE A 83 9.89 16.37 -13.66
C PHE A 83 10.69 15.06 -13.51
N VAL A 84 11.40 14.93 -12.38
CA VAL A 84 12.12 13.69 -12.06
C VAL A 84 11.15 12.54 -11.81
N VAL A 85 10.14 12.79 -10.96
CA VAL A 85 9.09 11.82 -10.64
C VAL A 85 8.38 11.32 -11.89
N GLU A 86 7.97 12.21 -12.80
CA GLU A 86 7.27 11.83 -14.04
C GLU A 86 8.15 10.95 -14.92
N ARG A 87 9.40 11.35 -15.16
CA ARG A 87 10.34 10.56 -15.95
C ARG A 87 10.55 9.17 -15.36
N ASN A 88 10.84 9.09 -14.08
CA ASN A 88 11.15 7.82 -13.42
C ASN A 88 9.90 6.93 -13.25
N THR A 89 8.73 7.52 -13.04
CA THR A 89 7.46 6.77 -13.06
C THR A 89 7.20 6.16 -14.43
N THR A 90 7.47 6.89 -15.51
CA THR A 90 7.32 6.35 -16.87
C THR A 90 8.23 5.14 -17.11
N GLU A 91 9.46 5.15 -16.58
CA GLU A 91 10.36 3.99 -16.63
C GLU A 91 9.85 2.83 -15.75
N LEU A 92 9.32 3.12 -14.55
CA LEU A 92 8.74 2.14 -13.65
C LEU A 92 7.56 1.39 -14.30
N LEU A 93 6.68 2.11 -14.99
CA LEU A 93 5.51 1.56 -15.68
C LEU A 93 5.84 0.61 -16.84
N LYS A 94 7.09 0.56 -17.31
CA LYS A 94 7.50 -0.40 -18.34
C LYS A 94 7.52 -1.85 -17.82
N TRP A 95 7.65 -2.04 -16.52
CA TRP A 95 7.75 -3.37 -15.93
C TRP A 95 6.75 -3.63 -14.77
N ILE A 96 6.15 -2.62 -14.16
CA ILE A 96 5.01 -2.77 -13.26
C ILE A 96 3.72 -2.58 -14.06
N GLN A 97 3.09 -3.69 -14.42
CA GLN A 97 1.86 -3.72 -15.22
C GLN A 97 0.81 -4.58 -14.53
N PRO A 98 -0.03 -4.01 -13.65
CA PRO A 98 -1.11 -4.75 -13.01
C PRO A 98 -2.16 -5.17 -14.03
N THR A 99 -2.75 -6.35 -13.84
CA THR A 99 -3.79 -6.87 -14.75
C THR A 99 -5.15 -6.20 -14.54
N THR A 100 -5.36 -5.58 -13.37
CA THR A 100 -6.60 -4.89 -12.97
C THR A 100 -6.67 -3.43 -13.40
N ASN A 101 -5.60 -2.84 -13.89
CA ASN A 101 -5.40 -1.41 -14.06
C ASN A 101 -5.41 -0.60 -12.74
N ARG A 102 -5.44 -1.25 -11.58
CA ARG A 102 -5.30 -0.62 -10.27
C ARG A 102 -3.83 -0.54 -9.90
N TYR A 103 -3.39 0.65 -9.48
CA TYR A 103 -2.02 0.93 -9.04
C TYR A 103 -2.03 1.27 -7.56
N PHE A 104 -1.07 0.70 -6.81
CA PHE A 104 -0.86 0.93 -5.39
C PHE A 104 0.55 1.49 -5.21
N PHE A 105 0.72 2.74 -5.64
CA PHE A 105 2.00 3.47 -5.61
C PHE A 105 2.01 4.43 -4.42
N TRP A 106 2.32 3.87 -3.26
CA TRP A 106 2.27 4.59 -2.00
C TRP A 106 3.45 5.55 -1.82
N ILE A 107 3.21 6.60 -1.03
CA ILE A 107 4.27 7.43 -0.43
C ILE A 107 5.07 6.60 0.57
N ASP A 108 6.18 7.15 1.10
CA ASP A 108 7.03 6.42 2.05
C ASP A 108 6.27 6.05 3.33
N ASP A 109 6.54 4.86 3.86
CA ASP A 109 5.96 4.36 5.11
C ASP A 109 6.57 5.11 6.30
N SER A 110 5.79 6.01 6.88
CA SER A 110 6.26 6.81 7.99
C SER A 110 5.12 7.48 8.74
N TYR A 111 5.31 7.65 10.05
CA TYR A 111 4.38 8.40 10.89
C TYR A 111 4.55 9.92 10.78
N ASP A 112 5.73 10.42 10.41
CA ASP A 112 6.07 11.85 10.38
C ASP A 112 6.92 12.22 9.14
N GLY A 113 6.61 11.63 8.01
CA GLY A 113 7.34 11.84 6.75
C GLY A 113 6.80 12.98 5.88
N PHE A 114 5.88 13.79 6.37
CA PHE A 114 5.24 14.84 5.58
C PHE A 114 6.07 16.12 5.53
N CYS A 115 5.81 16.95 4.51
CA CYS A 115 6.54 18.19 4.33
C CYS A 115 5.89 19.35 5.12
N HIS A 116 6.70 20.08 5.90
CA HIS A 116 6.30 21.22 6.70
C HIS A 116 6.81 22.56 6.13
N CYS A 117 7.15 22.66 4.83
CA CYS A 117 7.42 23.96 4.23
C CYS A 117 6.13 24.81 4.18
N ASP A 118 6.26 26.13 4.01
CA ASP A 118 5.14 27.09 4.05
C ASP A 118 3.96 26.68 3.15
N LYS A 119 4.24 26.08 1.98
CA LYS A 119 3.20 25.65 1.04
C LYS A 119 2.54 24.32 1.47
N CYS A 120 3.32 23.35 1.95
CA CYS A 120 2.82 22.03 2.28
C CYS A 120 2.14 22.01 3.66
N ASN A 121 2.59 22.83 4.61
CA ASN A 121 2.06 22.89 5.97
C ASN A 121 0.60 23.38 6.06
N LEU A 122 0.05 23.87 4.96
CA LEU A 122 -1.38 24.21 4.82
C LEU A 122 -2.28 22.98 4.73
N TYR A 123 -1.72 21.79 4.53
CA TYR A 123 -2.41 20.57 4.22
C TYR A 123 -2.18 19.48 5.28
N SER A 124 -3.23 18.77 5.61
CA SER A 124 -3.11 17.57 6.45
C SER A 124 -2.28 16.48 5.76
N PRO A 125 -1.77 15.47 6.49
CA PRO A 125 -1.10 14.33 5.88
C PRO A 125 -1.88 13.69 4.73
N SER A 126 -3.18 13.44 4.91
CA SER A 126 -4.05 12.88 3.86
C SER A 126 -4.25 13.83 2.68
N ASP A 127 -4.31 15.15 2.91
CA ASP A 127 -4.35 16.13 1.81
C ASP A 127 -3.04 16.13 1.02
N GLN A 128 -1.88 16.05 1.71
CA GLN A 128 -0.58 15.96 1.03
C GLN A 128 -0.44 14.67 0.21
N ALA A 129 -0.91 13.54 0.74
CA ALA A 129 -0.98 12.29 0.00
C ALA A 129 -1.86 12.44 -1.27
N LEU A 130 -3.03 13.06 -1.16
CA LEU A 130 -3.90 13.32 -2.32
C LEU A 130 -3.30 14.31 -3.33
N LEU A 131 -2.52 15.29 -2.91
CA LEU A 131 -1.77 16.16 -3.84
C LEU A 131 -0.83 15.31 -4.70
N TYR A 132 -0.09 14.39 -4.08
CA TYR A 132 0.76 13.44 -4.77
C TYR A 132 -0.06 12.52 -5.68
N GLU A 133 -1.05 11.84 -5.17
CA GLU A 133 -1.84 10.82 -5.88
C GLU A 133 -2.59 11.41 -7.07
N ASN A 134 -3.21 12.57 -6.91
CA ASN A 134 -3.91 13.27 -7.99
C ASN A 134 -2.98 13.65 -9.17
N ARG A 135 -1.70 13.92 -8.89
CA ARG A 135 -0.70 14.23 -9.91
C ARG A 135 -0.10 12.95 -10.49
N MET A 136 0.19 11.97 -9.64
CA MET A 136 0.69 10.64 -10.03
C MET A 136 -0.30 9.92 -10.95
N LEU A 137 -1.59 9.93 -10.64
CA LEU A 137 -2.61 9.32 -11.49
C LEU A 137 -2.57 9.89 -12.92
N LYS A 138 -2.40 11.20 -13.08
CA LYS A 138 -2.28 11.80 -14.42
C LYS A 138 -1.03 11.31 -15.17
N ILE A 139 0.07 11.09 -14.46
CA ILE A 139 1.30 10.55 -15.06
C ILE A 139 1.05 9.12 -15.52
N ILE A 140 0.46 8.28 -14.67
CA ILE A 140 0.14 6.89 -14.99
C ILE A 140 -0.85 6.81 -16.17
N GLN A 141 -1.86 7.67 -16.20
CA GLN A 141 -2.88 7.69 -17.26
C GLN A 141 -2.34 8.10 -18.64
N LYS A 142 -1.17 8.74 -18.73
CA LYS A 142 -0.48 8.94 -20.03
C LYS A 142 -0.04 7.63 -20.67
N VAL A 143 0.24 6.60 -19.85
CA VAL A 143 0.68 5.27 -20.29
C VAL A 143 -0.49 4.28 -20.32
N ASN A 144 -1.33 4.31 -19.27
CA ASN A 144 -2.51 3.47 -19.13
C ASN A 144 -3.76 4.34 -18.86
N PRO A 145 -4.50 4.74 -19.90
CA PRO A 145 -5.68 5.62 -19.73
C PRO A 145 -6.78 5.08 -18.81
N LYS A 146 -6.80 3.76 -18.56
CA LYS A 146 -7.77 3.11 -17.66
C LYS A 146 -7.29 3.02 -16.21
N ALA A 147 -6.09 3.52 -15.93
CA ALA A 147 -5.49 3.41 -14.61
C ALA A 147 -6.35 4.09 -13.53
N SER A 148 -6.42 3.43 -12.39
CA SER A 148 -6.85 3.98 -11.11
C SER A 148 -5.72 3.85 -10.09
N LEU A 149 -5.71 4.72 -9.06
CA LEU A 149 -4.62 4.78 -8.08
C LEU A 149 -5.20 4.79 -6.67
N ALA A 150 -4.60 4.02 -5.78
CA ALA A 150 -5.00 3.93 -4.39
C ALA A 150 -4.62 5.19 -3.60
N HIS A 151 -5.55 5.67 -2.76
CA HIS A 151 -5.28 6.52 -1.61
C HIS A 151 -5.18 5.64 -0.39
N LEU A 152 -3.97 5.47 0.15
CA LEU A 152 -3.73 4.63 1.32
C LEU A 152 -4.10 5.38 2.61
N ALA A 153 -5.26 5.06 3.19
CA ALA A 153 -5.66 5.54 4.50
C ALA A 153 -5.05 4.65 5.59
N TYR A 154 -3.86 5.03 6.07
CA TYR A 154 -2.99 4.25 6.93
C TYR A 154 -2.18 5.15 7.86
N ALA A 155 -1.96 4.76 9.08
CA ALA A 155 -1.11 5.49 10.03
C ALA A 155 -1.43 7.00 10.07
N SER A 156 -0.56 7.85 9.55
CA SER A 156 -0.74 9.31 9.52
C SER A 156 -1.81 9.78 8.53
N THR A 157 -2.09 9.01 7.49
CA THR A 157 -3.15 9.29 6.49
C THR A 157 -4.47 8.60 6.79
N LEU A 158 -4.61 7.97 7.97
CA LEU A 158 -5.83 7.26 8.36
C LEU A 158 -7.07 8.17 8.35
N GLU A 159 -6.92 9.40 8.81
CA GLU A 159 -8.01 10.39 8.83
C GLU A 159 -8.32 10.88 7.41
N ALA A 160 -9.59 11.08 7.14
CA ALA A 160 -10.03 11.55 5.83
C ALA A 160 -9.41 12.91 5.45
N PRO A 161 -9.11 13.14 4.15
CA PRO A 161 -8.62 14.43 3.68
C PRO A 161 -9.63 15.54 3.93
N LYS A 162 -9.14 16.75 4.23
CA LYS A 162 -9.98 17.89 4.65
C LYS A 162 -10.23 18.87 3.51
N THR A 163 -9.21 19.14 2.73
CA THR A 163 -9.19 20.24 1.76
C THR A 163 -9.11 19.72 0.32
N ILE A 164 -8.24 18.75 0.08
CA ILE A 164 -8.01 18.22 -1.26
C ILE A 164 -9.06 17.14 -1.56
N LYS A 165 -9.58 17.15 -2.78
CA LYS A 165 -10.53 16.12 -3.25
C LYS A 165 -9.83 15.12 -4.15
N PRO A 166 -10.19 13.82 -4.05
CA PRO A 166 -9.70 12.82 -5.00
C PRO A 166 -10.22 13.12 -6.40
N LYS A 167 -9.36 12.98 -7.40
CA LYS A 167 -9.77 12.98 -8.80
C LYS A 167 -10.43 11.67 -9.16
N GLU A 168 -11.22 11.70 -10.23
CA GLU A 168 -11.77 10.47 -10.81
C GLU A 168 -10.65 9.48 -11.12
N GLY A 169 -10.81 8.24 -10.67
CA GLY A 169 -9.79 7.19 -10.74
C GLY A 169 -8.96 7.04 -9.44
N ILE A 170 -9.05 7.96 -8.48
CA ILE A 170 -8.51 7.70 -7.14
C ILE A 170 -9.54 6.91 -6.32
N PHE A 171 -9.12 5.80 -5.74
CA PHE A 171 -9.96 4.97 -4.86
C PHE A 171 -9.36 4.85 -3.45
N LEU A 172 -10.23 4.61 -2.47
CA LEU A 172 -9.79 4.38 -1.09
C LEU A 172 -9.14 3.00 -0.97
N GLU A 173 -7.99 2.95 -0.35
CA GLU A 173 -7.40 1.76 0.25
C GLU A 173 -7.27 1.99 1.75
N PHE A 174 -8.09 1.29 2.53
CA PHE A 174 -8.11 1.43 3.99
C PHE A 174 -7.29 0.31 4.63
N ALA A 175 -6.25 0.67 5.39
CA ALA A 175 -5.34 -0.28 6.03
C ALA A 175 -5.29 -0.06 7.56
N PRO A 176 -6.13 -0.76 8.36
CA PRO A 176 -6.28 -0.53 9.79
C PRO A 176 -5.22 -1.25 10.62
N ILE A 177 -3.93 -0.93 10.42
CA ILE A 177 -2.84 -1.52 11.21
C ILE A 177 -2.94 -1.16 12.70
N GLY A 178 -2.31 -1.96 13.55
CA GLY A 178 -2.13 -1.65 14.97
C GLY A 178 -3.39 -1.83 15.83
N ARG A 179 -4.28 -2.74 15.44
CA ARG A 179 -5.45 -3.15 16.23
C ARG A 179 -5.27 -4.52 16.88
N ASN A 180 -6.06 -4.81 17.91
CA ASN A 180 -6.24 -6.17 18.39
C ASN A 180 -7.23 -6.88 17.45
N TYR A 181 -6.80 -7.99 16.83
CA TYR A 181 -7.64 -8.75 15.88
C TYR A 181 -8.72 -9.59 16.54
N GLU A 182 -8.67 -9.80 17.86
CA GLU A 182 -9.77 -10.37 18.62
C GLU A 182 -10.99 -9.43 18.67
N ASP A 183 -10.72 -8.12 18.64
CA ASP A 183 -11.74 -7.09 18.59
C ASP A 183 -12.05 -6.67 17.14
N SER A 184 -13.18 -6.03 16.93
CA SER A 184 -13.49 -5.31 15.70
C SER A 184 -12.62 -4.06 15.58
N LEU A 185 -12.79 -3.29 14.48
CA LEU A 185 -12.14 -1.99 14.35
C LEU A 185 -12.35 -1.14 15.61
N SER A 186 -11.29 -0.49 16.07
CA SER A 186 -11.40 0.51 17.14
C SER A 186 -12.37 1.63 16.72
N SER A 187 -12.97 2.30 17.70
CA SER A 187 -13.88 3.44 17.44
C SER A 187 -13.23 4.51 16.56
N LYS A 188 -11.92 4.74 16.73
CA LYS A 188 -11.15 5.68 15.89
C LYS A 188 -11.08 5.20 14.44
N GLN A 189 -10.68 3.94 14.22
CA GLN A 189 -10.57 3.36 12.87
C GLN A 189 -11.92 3.30 12.16
N HIS A 190 -12.98 2.89 12.87
CA HIS A 190 -14.34 2.85 12.32
C HIS A 190 -14.84 4.24 11.93
N LYS A 191 -14.60 5.25 12.76
CA LYS A 191 -14.93 6.65 12.45
C LYS A 191 -14.15 7.16 11.24
N ALA A 192 -12.85 6.86 11.18
CA ALA A 192 -11.99 7.25 10.06
C ALA A 192 -12.45 6.60 8.75
N LEU A 193 -12.75 5.28 8.77
CA LEU A 193 -13.28 4.58 7.61
C LEU A 193 -14.58 5.23 7.09
N LYS A 194 -15.55 5.49 7.97
CA LYS A 194 -16.81 6.15 7.58
C LYS A 194 -16.57 7.51 6.95
N LYS A 195 -15.66 8.31 7.51
CA LYS A 195 -15.32 9.64 6.97
C LYS A 195 -14.63 9.54 5.60
N ASN A 196 -13.76 8.58 5.40
CA ASN A 196 -13.18 8.32 4.09
C ASN A 196 -14.26 7.92 3.07
N LEU A 197 -15.23 7.07 3.45
CA LEU A 197 -16.32 6.64 2.57
C LEU A 197 -17.36 7.76 2.28
N GLU A 198 -17.31 8.90 2.94
CA GLU A 198 -18.05 10.11 2.55
C GLU A 198 -17.36 10.84 1.37
N ILE A 199 -16.05 10.59 1.14
CA ILE A 199 -15.22 11.28 0.15
C ILE A 199 -14.92 10.38 -1.05
N PHE A 200 -14.59 9.12 -0.80
CA PHE A 200 -14.24 8.15 -1.83
C PHE A 200 -15.44 7.25 -2.20
N PRO A 201 -15.58 6.86 -3.49
CA PRO A 201 -16.67 5.98 -3.91
C PRO A 201 -16.59 4.60 -3.24
N LYS A 202 -17.62 4.19 -2.51
CA LYS A 202 -17.68 2.89 -1.79
C LYS A 202 -17.46 1.69 -2.71
N ARG A 203 -17.99 1.74 -3.94
CA ARG A 203 -17.91 0.63 -4.90
C ARG A 203 -16.49 0.31 -5.37
N THR A 204 -15.56 1.26 -5.27
CA THR A 204 -14.16 1.09 -5.64
C THR A 204 -13.25 1.03 -4.41
N ALA A 205 -13.80 1.21 -3.21
CA ALA A 205 -13.04 1.13 -1.99
C ALA A 205 -12.49 -0.28 -1.77
N HIS A 206 -11.28 -0.33 -1.24
CA HIS A 206 -10.52 -1.53 -0.96
C HIS A 206 -10.09 -1.53 0.50
N VAL A 207 -10.01 -2.70 1.11
CA VAL A 207 -9.43 -2.88 2.45
C VAL A 207 -8.21 -3.78 2.34
N LEU A 208 -7.09 -3.29 2.87
CA LEU A 208 -5.86 -4.05 3.05
C LEU A 208 -5.72 -4.41 4.54
N GLU A 209 -5.88 -5.66 4.85
CA GLU A 209 -5.78 -6.19 6.22
C GLU A 209 -4.45 -6.89 6.49
N TYR A 210 -4.25 -7.28 7.73
CA TYR A 210 -3.02 -7.92 8.21
C TYR A 210 -3.30 -9.27 8.88
N TRP A 211 -4.42 -9.92 8.56
CA TRP A 211 -4.85 -11.18 9.20
C TRP A 211 -3.82 -12.31 9.06
N LEU A 212 -3.02 -12.30 7.98
CA LEU A 212 -2.05 -13.33 7.66
C LEU A 212 -0.59 -12.84 7.68
N ASP A 213 -0.34 -11.65 8.25
CA ASP A 213 1.00 -11.03 8.26
C ASP A 213 1.87 -11.55 9.42
N ALA A 214 2.57 -12.66 9.19
CA ALA A 214 3.49 -13.21 10.18
C ALA A 214 4.62 -12.24 10.56
N SER A 215 4.98 -11.30 9.69
CA SER A 215 6.01 -10.29 10.00
C SER A 215 5.53 -9.31 11.07
N MET A 216 4.28 -8.84 10.96
CA MET A 216 3.66 -7.97 11.95
C MET A 216 3.53 -8.68 13.30
N PHE A 217 3.02 -9.92 13.33
CA PHE A 217 2.89 -10.71 14.56
C PHE A 217 4.23 -11.07 15.19
N SER A 218 5.32 -10.99 14.44
CA SER A 218 6.70 -11.13 14.93
C SER A 218 7.34 -9.79 15.33
N GLY A 219 6.60 -8.67 15.27
CA GLY A 219 7.10 -7.33 15.55
C GLY A 219 8.14 -6.86 14.54
N TRP A 220 8.08 -7.36 13.29
CA TRP A 220 9.04 -7.13 12.20
C TRP A 220 10.49 -7.49 12.55
N ASP A 221 10.68 -8.27 13.62
CA ASP A 221 11.99 -8.75 14.05
C ASP A 221 12.34 -10.06 13.31
N ARG A 222 13.31 -10.02 12.41
CA ARG A 222 13.74 -11.17 11.61
C ARG A 222 14.33 -12.33 12.43
N ASN A 223 14.59 -12.14 13.71
CA ASN A 223 14.99 -13.20 14.62
C ASN A 223 13.80 -13.89 15.31
N LYS A 224 12.60 -13.37 15.11
CA LYS A 224 11.36 -13.91 15.67
C LYS A 224 10.43 -14.31 14.54
N TRP A 225 10.00 -15.56 14.56
CA TRP A 225 9.06 -16.10 13.58
C TRP A 225 7.84 -16.60 14.32
N ASN A 226 6.95 -15.68 14.70
CA ASN A 226 5.73 -16.05 15.40
C ASN A 226 4.69 -16.63 14.42
N LYS A 227 3.95 -17.63 14.91
CA LYS A 227 2.81 -18.17 14.18
C LYS A 227 1.73 -17.10 14.03
N VAL A 228 1.13 -17.02 12.85
CA VAL A 228 -0.05 -16.19 12.63
C VAL A 228 -1.18 -16.68 13.54
N PRO A 229 -1.79 -15.81 14.36
CA PRO A 229 -2.91 -16.18 15.21
C PRO A 229 -4.22 -16.20 14.41
N TRP A 230 -4.26 -17.08 13.38
CA TRP A 230 -5.39 -17.18 12.48
C TRP A 230 -6.68 -17.55 13.21
N ASN A 231 -7.75 -16.80 12.92
CA ASN A 231 -9.09 -17.08 13.40
C ASN A 231 -10.13 -16.68 12.33
N ALA A 232 -10.72 -17.66 11.69
CA ALA A 232 -11.72 -17.45 10.64
C ALA A 232 -12.92 -16.63 11.08
N ASN A 233 -13.35 -16.75 12.35
CA ASN A 233 -14.48 -15.97 12.86
C ASN A 233 -14.17 -14.48 12.95
N TYR A 234 -12.93 -14.10 13.29
CA TYR A 234 -12.52 -12.71 13.32
C TYR A 234 -12.45 -12.14 11.91
N CYS A 235 -11.85 -12.89 10.99
CA CYS A 235 -11.79 -12.50 9.58
C CYS A 235 -13.21 -12.34 8.99
N LYS A 236 -14.10 -13.31 9.22
CA LYS A 236 -15.52 -13.27 8.78
C LYS A 236 -16.24 -12.03 9.31
N ARG A 237 -16.16 -11.78 10.62
CA ARG A 237 -16.76 -10.62 11.27
C ARG A 237 -16.30 -9.30 10.61
N ASP A 238 -15.01 -9.17 10.34
CA ASP A 238 -14.44 -7.96 9.75
C ASP A 238 -14.91 -7.81 8.30
N ILE A 239 -14.92 -8.87 7.50
CA ILE A 239 -15.46 -8.86 6.13
C ILE A 239 -16.94 -8.46 6.13
N GLU A 240 -17.75 -9.01 7.04
CA GLU A 240 -19.17 -8.66 7.18
C GLU A 240 -19.35 -7.16 7.52
N LEU A 241 -18.53 -6.63 8.42
CA LEU A 241 -18.51 -5.20 8.74
C LEU A 241 -18.22 -4.36 7.50
N TYR A 242 -17.18 -4.67 6.75
CA TYR A 242 -16.81 -3.93 5.54
C TYR A 242 -17.90 -4.03 4.45
N ARG A 243 -18.44 -5.21 4.24
CA ARG A 243 -19.57 -5.42 3.30
C ARG A 243 -20.79 -4.60 3.70
N SER A 244 -21.09 -4.49 5.00
CA SER A 244 -22.20 -3.67 5.51
C SER A 244 -22.01 -2.18 5.21
N LEU A 245 -20.77 -1.73 5.05
CA LEU A 245 -20.40 -0.36 4.65
C LEU A 245 -20.36 -0.16 3.13
N GLY A 246 -20.57 -1.22 2.35
CA GLY A 246 -20.59 -1.21 0.90
C GLY A 246 -19.24 -1.47 0.23
N ILE A 247 -18.26 -2.02 0.96
CA ILE A 247 -16.95 -2.41 0.46
C ILE A 247 -16.96 -3.90 0.13
N CYS A 248 -16.50 -4.27 -1.08
CA CYS A 248 -16.50 -5.65 -1.58
C CYS A 248 -15.11 -6.11 -2.07
N SER A 249 -14.06 -5.35 -1.85
CA SER A 249 -12.70 -5.66 -2.26
C SER A 249 -11.78 -5.72 -1.04
N PHE A 250 -11.16 -6.88 -0.80
CA PHE A 250 -10.34 -7.14 0.38
C PHE A 250 -9.07 -7.85 -0.01
N THR A 251 -7.95 -7.44 0.59
CA THR A 251 -6.69 -8.19 0.60
C THR A 251 -6.15 -8.30 2.01
N THR A 252 -5.16 -9.13 2.20
CA THR A 252 -4.38 -9.19 3.44
C THR A 252 -2.91 -9.41 3.11
N PHE A 253 -2.02 -8.80 3.85
CA PHE A 253 -0.64 -9.24 3.84
C PHE A 253 -0.54 -10.70 4.32
N ALA A 254 0.33 -11.47 3.66
CA ALA A 254 0.77 -12.79 4.08
C ALA A 254 2.32 -12.81 4.16
N THR A 255 2.90 -11.69 4.54
CA THR A 255 4.35 -11.48 4.64
C THR A 255 4.93 -12.46 5.65
N TRP A 256 6.01 -13.12 5.27
CA TRP A 256 6.68 -14.22 5.95
C TRP A 256 5.85 -15.52 6.09
N MET A 257 4.53 -15.48 6.12
CA MET A 257 3.70 -16.68 6.19
C MET A 257 3.92 -17.62 4.99
N LEU A 258 4.24 -17.07 3.82
CA LEU A 258 4.54 -17.82 2.59
C LEU A 258 6.05 -18.05 2.39
N HIS A 259 6.86 -17.90 3.42
CA HIS A 259 8.30 -18.12 3.37
C HIS A 259 8.68 -19.55 3.75
N GLN A 260 9.70 -20.12 3.10
CA GLN A 260 10.20 -21.48 3.37
C GLN A 260 10.46 -21.72 4.86
N HIS A 261 11.09 -20.79 5.55
CA HIS A 261 11.37 -20.91 6.97
C HIS A 261 10.11 -20.98 7.84
N TYR A 262 9.05 -20.26 7.48
CA TYR A 262 7.75 -20.36 8.17
C TYR A 262 7.14 -21.75 8.00
N PHE A 263 7.25 -22.34 6.81
CA PHE A 263 6.79 -23.71 6.53
C PHE A 263 7.56 -24.77 7.33
N GLU A 264 8.86 -24.55 7.53
CA GLU A 264 9.71 -25.44 8.36
C GLU A 264 9.30 -25.41 9.84
N LEU A 265 8.88 -24.23 10.34
CA LEU A 265 8.46 -24.06 11.73
C LEU A 265 7.02 -24.53 12.00
N TYR A 266 6.10 -24.28 11.09
CA TYR A 266 4.66 -24.39 11.35
C TYR A 266 3.91 -25.32 10.37
N GLY A 267 4.59 -25.85 9.37
CA GLY A 267 4.03 -26.76 8.38
C GLY A 267 3.43 -26.06 7.15
N GLN A 268 3.76 -26.55 5.99
CA GLN A 268 3.24 -26.05 4.72
C GLN A 268 1.74 -26.38 4.56
N ASP A 269 1.34 -27.59 4.93
CA ASP A 269 -0.05 -28.05 4.77
C ASP A 269 -1.01 -27.21 5.62
N GLU A 270 -0.63 -26.88 6.86
CA GLU A 270 -1.43 -26.02 7.72
C GLU A 270 -1.57 -24.61 7.12
N THR A 271 -0.49 -24.06 6.56
CA THR A 271 -0.52 -22.76 5.88
C THR A 271 -1.46 -22.77 4.68
N VAL A 272 -1.45 -23.86 3.90
CA VAL A 272 -2.36 -24.04 2.74
C VAL A 272 -3.81 -24.13 3.17
N GLU A 273 -4.12 -24.83 4.27
CA GLU A 273 -5.50 -24.92 4.80
C GLU A 273 -6.01 -23.54 5.27
N ILE A 274 -5.17 -22.74 5.95
CA ILE A 274 -5.52 -21.36 6.31
C ILE A 274 -5.83 -20.52 5.07
N LEU A 275 -5.04 -20.65 4.00
CA LEU A 275 -5.29 -19.91 2.76
C LEU A 275 -6.58 -20.34 2.06
N LYS A 276 -6.93 -21.63 2.10
CA LYS A 276 -8.19 -22.13 1.57
C LYS A 276 -9.38 -21.60 2.37
N GLU A 277 -9.30 -21.64 3.70
CA GLU A 277 -10.34 -21.10 4.58
C GLU A 277 -10.52 -19.59 4.36
N TYR A 278 -9.43 -18.82 4.26
CA TYR A 278 -9.48 -17.40 3.89
C TYR A 278 -10.16 -17.18 2.54
N GLY A 279 -9.80 -17.98 1.53
CA GLY A 279 -10.42 -17.92 0.20
C GLY A 279 -11.92 -18.18 0.22
N SER A 280 -12.38 -19.17 1.00
CA SER A 280 -13.81 -19.47 1.18
C SER A 280 -14.56 -18.29 1.81
N LEU A 281 -14.00 -17.67 2.84
CA LEU A 281 -14.61 -16.48 3.47
C LEU A 281 -14.77 -15.29 2.51
N LEU A 282 -13.81 -15.10 1.60
CA LEU A 282 -13.91 -14.06 0.57
C LEU A 282 -15.04 -14.32 -0.43
N ASN A 283 -15.30 -15.58 -0.76
CA ASN A 283 -16.36 -16.01 -1.69
C ASN A 283 -17.75 -16.06 -1.04
N GLY A 284 -17.82 -16.01 0.28
CA GLY A 284 -19.08 -16.05 1.03
C GLY A 284 -19.59 -17.46 1.30
N ASP A 285 -18.66 -18.44 1.28
CA ASP A 285 -18.91 -19.85 1.60
C ASP A 285 -18.78 -20.12 3.11
#